data_40d900d3bec183951ff925c08f6a9cce
#
_entry.id   40d900d3bec183951ff925c08f6a9cce
#
_cell.length_a   1.000
_cell.length_b   1.000
_cell.length_c   1.000
_cell.angle_alpha   90.00
_cell.angle_beta   90.00
_cell.angle_gamma   90.00
#
_symmetry.space_group_name_H-M   'P 1'
#
loop_
_entity.id
_entity.type
_entity.pdbx_description
1 polymer ?
#
loop_
_entity_poly.entity_id
_entity_poly.type
_entity_poly.pdbx_seq_one_letter_code
_entity_poly.pdbx_strand_id
1 'polypeptide(L)'
;VADGEATYHQFYFPDTNVLVTRMLTEDGIVEVQDFMPLLRPKDEAHRQRLVRRVVCVRGRMPMRMGIAPRMDYGRAPHEARATAYGAEFAGPAGALALRTRVPLRVEGRDAHGEFTLSAGESAAFVLEDAREDTGGTSAAEVEELFLGTVAYWRGWLSRSGYAGRWRERVHRSVLTLKLLTHEPSGAVIAAPTLGLPERVGGERNWDYRYVWIRDAAFSLYALLRLGFTEEADAFTGWLTRLLRKACVSGEGGPLRALYTIDGEAVREEVVLDHWEGYRGSAPCRVGNGAKDQLQLDIFGELIDSVYLFNKYGKGISYEAWTDLCTLLDWLLDHWDQPDESIWETRAGRQRHTYSRLMCWVAVERMVRVARQRGLPGDLGRWMATRDTMYRQIIEEGWDEEAGTFTQRLRPGDCAEAEEAVGGDAVVDAALLLMPMVKFLSPTIRASSARWKRSAATSSRTASSSATTRGSRRTAWRAPRARSRSARSGGWRR
;
A
#
# COMPACT_ATOMS: atom_id res chain seq x y z
N VAL A 1 -9.78 19.51 19.10
CA VAL A 1 -9.19 20.74 18.55
C VAL A 1 -8.94 21.67 19.73
N ALA A 2 -7.80 22.39 19.73
CA ALA A 2 -7.55 23.45 20.72
C ALA A 2 -8.32 24.71 20.37
N ASP A 3 -8.72 25.50 21.36
CA ASP A 3 -9.24 26.83 21.13
C ASP A 3 -8.10 27.82 20.83
N GLY A 4 -8.30 28.72 19.86
CA GLY A 4 -7.31 29.73 19.47
C GLY A 4 -6.35 29.30 18.33
N GLU A 5 -5.37 30.14 18.01
CA GLU A 5 -4.34 29.82 17.03
C GLU A 5 -3.40 28.74 17.57
N ALA A 6 -3.31 27.61 16.85
CA ALA A 6 -2.48 26.50 17.21
C ALA A 6 -1.53 26.08 16.09
N THR A 7 -0.29 25.80 16.42
CA THR A 7 0.65 25.14 15.50
C THR A 7 0.59 23.65 15.70
N TYR A 8 0.50 22.90 14.60
CA TYR A 8 0.35 21.46 14.62
C TYR A 8 1.59 20.78 14.06
N HIS A 9 2.10 19.77 14.80
CA HIS A 9 3.15 18.87 14.34
C HIS A 9 2.67 17.44 14.43
N GLN A 10 2.84 16.68 13.34
CA GLN A 10 2.52 15.25 13.33
C GLN A 10 3.78 14.42 13.18
N PHE A 11 3.92 13.41 14.01
CA PHE A 11 5.00 12.44 13.95
C PHE A 11 4.55 11.13 14.57
N TYR A 12 5.28 10.06 14.29
CA TYR A 12 5.05 8.80 14.98
C TYR A 12 5.86 8.75 16.27
N PHE A 13 5.27 8.19 17.33
CA PHE A 13 6.02 7.86 18.54
C PHE A 13 7.20 6.96 18.17
N PRO A 14 8.42 7.19 18.67
CA PRO A 14 9.63 6.54 18.17
C PRO A 14 9.52 5.01 18.08
N ASP A 15 9.85 4.47 16.90
CA ASP A 15 9.84 3.04 16.58
C ASP A 15 8.46 2.37 16.71
N THR A 16 7.37 3.10 16.46
CA THR A 16 6.00 2.60 16.56
C THR A 16 5.11 3.08 15.40
N ASN A 17 3.87 2.58 15.39
CA ASN A 17 2.76 3.11 14.59
C ASN A 17 1.75 3.90 15.45
N VAL A 18 2.14 4.39 16.60
CA VAL A 18 1.35 5.36 17.37
C VAL A 18 1.54 6.74 16.75
N LEU A 19 0.47 7.35 16.23
CA LEU A 19 0.51 8.68 15.66
C LEU A 19 0.38 9.72 16.77
N VAL A 20 1.27 10.70 16.80
CA VAL A 20 1.21 11.83 17.74
C VAL A 20 0.94 13.10 16.95
N THR A 21 -0.14 13.78 17.30
CA THR A 21 -0.40 15.15 16.86
C THR A 21 -0.18 16.09 18.04
N ARG A 22 0.90 16.85 17.98
CA ARG A 22 1.22 17.86 19.00
C ARG A 22 0.63 19.19 18.58
N MET A 23 -0.13 19.78 19.51
CA MET A 23 -0.72 21.11 19.36
C MET A 23 0.00 22.08 20.31
N LEU A 24 0.51 23.19 19.77
CA LEU A 24 1.17 24.22 20.52
C LEU A 24 0.35 25.52 20.41
N THR A 25 0.01 26.06 21.55
CA THR A 25 -0.65 27.36 21.67
C THR A 25 0.12 28.24 22.67
N GLU A 26 -0.26 29.49 22.84
CA GLU A 26 0.30 30.36 23.87
C GLU A 26 0.05 29.80 25.28
N ASP A 27 -1.11 29.15 25.50
CA ASP A 27 -1.56 28.64 26.79
C ASP A 27 -0.89 27.30 27.19
N GLY A 28 -0.36 26.57 26.22
CA GLY A 28 0.24 25.29 26.52
C GLY A 28 0.51 24.35 25.35
N ILE A 29 0.77 23.10 25.68
CA ILE A 29 1.09 22.02 24.74
C ILE A 29 0.25 20.79 25.05
N VAL A 30 -0.45 20.28 24.03
CA VAL A 30 -1.19 19.01 24.09
C VAL A 30 -0.68 18.04 23.05
N GLU A 31 -0.59 16.78 23.41
CA GLU A 31 -0.38 15.65 22.48
C GLU A 31 -1.63 14.81 22.36
N VAL A 32 -2.07 14.60 21.14
CA VAL A 32 -3.10 13.62 20.78
C VAL A 32 -2.38 12.38 20.24
N GLN A 33 -2.52 11.26 20.93
CA GLN A 33 -1.87 9.99 20.63
C GLN A 33 -2.93 9.01 20.12
N ASP A 34 -2.89 8.71 18.82
CA ASP A 34 -3.83 7.82 18.15
C ASP A 34 -3.17 6.47 17.88
N PHE A 35 -3.84 5.39 18.30
CA PHE A 35 -3.36 4.03 18.09
C PHE A 35 -4.49 3.00 18.15
N MET A 36 -4.25 1.84 17.52
CA MET A 36 -5.07 0.65 17.68
C MET A 36 -4.30 -0.34 18.58
N PRO A 37 -4.85 -0.75 19.71
CA PRO A 37 -4.20 -1.72 20.60
C PRO A 37 -3.99 -3.06 19.88
N LEU A 38 -2.80 -3.63 20.07
CA LEU A 38 -2.42 -4.89 19.45
C LEU A 38 -2.61 -6.03 20.45
N LEU A 39 -3.77 -6.65 20.38
CA LEU A 39 -4.13 -7.85 21.12
C LEU A 39 -4.13 -9.04 20.14
N ARG A 40 -3.82 -10.24 20.64
CA ARG A 40 -3.87 -11.42 19.80
C ARG A 40 -5.33 -11.75 19.43
N PRO A 41 -5.64 -12.12 18.18
CA PRO A 41 -7.02 -12.40 17.74
C PRO A 41 -7.70 -13.53 18.54
N LYS A 42 -6.91 -14.41 19.15
CA LYS A 42 -7.39 -15.54 19.98
C LYS A 42 -7.66 -15.17 21.44
N ASP A 43 -7.30 -13.97 21.85
CA ASP A 43 -7.59 -13.52 23.20
C ASP A 43 -9.09 -13.20 23.32
N GLU A 44 -9.78 -13.71 24.34
CA GLU A 44 -11.20 -13.44 24.60
C GLU A 44 -11.48 -11.93 24.72
N ALA A 45 -10.49 -11.16 25.17
CA ALA A 45 -10.52 -9.70 25.26
C ALA A 45 -10.26 -8.99 23.92
N HIS A 46 -10.03 -9.74 22.82
CA HIS A 46 -9.75 -9.13 21.51
C HIS A 46 -10.94 -8.30 21.03
N ARG A 47 -10.71 -7.01 20.85
CA ARG A 47 -11.66 -6.06 20.31
C ARG A 47 -10.95 -5.13 19.32
N GLN A 48 -11.61 -4.80 18.23
CA GLN A 48 -11.13 -3.75 17.33
C GLN A 48 -11.43 -2.40 18.00
N ARG A 49 -10.39 -1.72 18.44
CA ARG A 49 -10.47 -0.42 19.11
C ARG A 49 -9.56 0.59 18.44
N LEU A 50 -10.08 1.79 18.25
CA LEU A 50 -9.27 2.98 17.98
C LEU A 50 -9.22 3.80 19.25
N VAL A 51 -8.04 3.96 19.81
CA VAL A 51 -7.82 4.74 21.03
C VAL A 51 -7.21 6.08 20.67
N ARG A 52 -7.83 7.16 21.12
CA ARG A 52 -7.29 8.51 21.13
C ARG A 52 -7.03 8.95 22.56
N ARG A 53 -5.77 9.06 22.91
CA ARG A 53 -5.33 9.57 24.21
C ARG A 53 -4.86 11.00 24.05
N VAL A 54 -5.41 11.93 24.83
CA VAL A 54 -5.07 13.35 24.82
C VAL A 54 -4.33 13.67 26.11
N VAL A 55 -3.10 14.17 26.03
CA VAL A 55 -2.24 14.45 27.18
C VAL A 55 -1.84 15.91 27.16
N CYS A 56 -2.12 16.65 28.22
CA CYS A 56 -1.59 17.99 28.38
C CYS A 56 -0.15 17.92 28.92
N VAL A 57 0.80 18.33 28.09
CA VAL A 57 2.23 18.31 28.42
C VAL A 57 2.63 19.56 29.22
N ARG A 58 2.01 20.70 28.92
CA ARG A 58 2.33 22.00 29.54
C ARG A 58 1.10 22.90 29.52
N GLY A 59 0.95 23.73 30.57
CA GLY A 59 -0.06 24.77 30.66
C GLY A 59 -1.45 24.25 30.97
N ARG A 60 -2.47 24.95 30.50
CA ARG A 60 -3.87 24.60 30.68
C ARG A 60 -4.60 24.76 29.33
N MET A 61 -5.08 23.67 28.80
CA MET A 61 -5.59 23.60 27.42
C MET A 61 -7.09 23.34 27.40
N PRO A 62 -7.91 24.30 27.00
CA PRO A 62 -9.31 24.05 26.63
C PRO A 62 -9.37 23.28 25.30
N MET A 63 -10.17 22.23 25.28
CA MET A 63 -10.25 21.30 24.16
C MET A 63 -11.69 21.06 23.77
N ARG A 64 -11.94 20.94 22.47
CA ARG A 64 -13.22 20.45 21.92
C ARG A 64 -12.99 19.16 21.13
N MET A 65 -13.88 18.22 21.32
CA MET A 65 -13.92 17.00 20.54
C MET A 65 -15.26 16.90 19.80
N GLY A 66 -15.25 16.29 18.63
CA GLY A 66 -16.42 15.92 17.88
C GLY A 66 -16.22 14.54 17.26
N ILE A 67 -17.29 13.75 17.25
CA ILE A 67 -17.37 12.51 16.52
C ILE A 67 -18.59 12.52 15.62
N ALA A 68 -18.38 12.24 14.35
CA ALA A 68 -19.39 12.29 13.30
C ALA A 68 -19.28 11.03 12.43
N PRO A 69 -19.78 9.87 12.86
CA PRO A 69 -19.78 8.66 12.07
C PRO A 69 -20.51 8.87 10.73
N ARG A 70 -20.01 8.22 9.70
CA ARG A 70 -20.61 8.25 8.35
C ARG A 70 -20.69 6.83 7.82
N MET A 71 -21.64 6.07 8.39
CA MET A 71 -21.79 4.64 8.11
C MET A 71 -22.09 4.42 6.62
N ASP A 72 -21.54 3.32 6.07
CA ASP A 72 -21.62 3.02 4.64
C ASP A 72 -21.25 4.24 3.77
N TYR A 73 -20.14 4.89 4.08
CA TYR A 73 -19.65 6.09 3.38
C TYR A 73 -20.63 7.26 3.40
N GLY A 74 -21.43 7.39 4.46
CA GLY A 74 -22.43 8.42 4.63
C GLY A 74 -23.79 8.14 3.96
N ARG A 75 -23.97 6.98 3.31
CA ARG A 75 -25.21 6.56 2.67
C ARG A 75 -26.23 5.99 3.66
N ALA A 76 -25.74 5.29 4.69
CA ALA A 76 -26.62 4.69 5.68
C ALA A 76 -26.94 5.68 6.82
N PRO A 77 -28.22 5.81 7.20
CA PRO A 77 -28.60 6.58 8.38
C PRO A 77 -28.16 5.85 9.66
N HIS A 78 -28.00 6.63 10.74
CA HIS A 78 -27.80 6.11 12.09
C HIS A 78 -28.43 7.06 13.11
N GLU A 79 -28.66 6.56 14.29
CA GLU A 79 -29.08 7.32 15.47
C GLU A 79 -27.91 7.42 16.43
N ALA A 80 -27.76 8.59 17.07
CA ALA A 80 -26.77 8.82 18.11
C ALA A 80 -27.45 8.92 19.46
N ARG A 81 -26.92 8.26 20.50
CA ARG A 81 -27.44 8.26 21.86
C ARG A 81 -26.31 8.47 22.86
N ALA A 82 -26.47 9.44 23.75
CA ALA A 82 -25.58 9.57 24.91
C ALA A 82 -25.81 8.43 25.90
N THR A 83 -24.73 7.93 26.49
CA THR A 83 -24.73 6.88 27.52
C THR A 83 -24.01 7.35 28.78
N ALA A 84 -24.05 6.57 29.84
CA ALA A 84 -23.32 6.87 31.08
C ALA A 84 -21.78 6.91 30.87
N TYR A 85 -21.29 6.24 29.81
CA TYR A 85 -19.87 6.08 29.53
C TYR A 85 -19.43 6.65 28.17
N GLY A 86 -20.25 7.53 27.56
CA GLY A 86 -19.92 8.14 26.27
C GLY A 86 -21.11 8.29 25.34
N ALA A 87 -21.01 7.75 24.11
CA ALA A 87 -22.08 7.77 23.12
C ALA A 87 -22.10 6.48 22.28
N GLU A 88 -23.29 6.13 21.80
CA GLU A 88 -23.51 5.02 20.86
C GLU A 88 -24.14 5.53 19.58
N PHE A 89 -23.74 4.93 18.47
CA PHE A 89 -24.19 5.26 17.12
C PHE A 89 -24.64 3.95 16.46
N ALA A 90 -25.95 3.80 16.24
CA ALA A 90 -26.52 2.56 15.73
C ALA A 90 -27.38 2.80 14.48
N GLY A 91 -27.26 1.90 13.50
CA GLY A 91 -28.02 1.97 12.25
C GLY A 91 -27.96 0.64 11.48
N PRO A 92 -28.58 0.57 10.29
CA PRO A 92 -28.64 -0.64 9.51
C PRO A 92 -27.25 -1.18 9.09
N ALA A 93 -26.24 -0.31 9.01
CA ALA A 93 -24.89 -0.68 8.62
C ALA A 93 -23.99 -1.11 9.80
N GLY A 94 -24.53 -1.19 11.01
CA GLY A 94 -23.80 -1.59 12.20
C GLY A 94 -23.98 -0.62 13.37
N ALA A 95 -23.21 -0.85 14.43
CA ALA A 95 -23.21 0.00 15.61
C ALA A 95 -21.80 0.25 16.13
N LEU A 96 -21.53 1.51 16.52
CA LEU A 96 -20.25 1.94 17.11
C LEU A 96 -20.51 2.51 18.52
N ALA A 97 -19.58 2.30 19.42
CA ALA A 97 -19.56 2.91 20.74
C ALA A 97 -18.31 3.76 20.91
N LEU A 98 -18.50 5.00 21.36
CA LEU A 98 -17.43 5.85 21.85
C LEU A 98 -17.45 5.81 23.38
N ARG A 99 -16.39 5.29 24.00
CA ARG A 99 -16.22 5.27 25.44
C ARG A 99 -15.29 6.40 25.88
N THR A 100 -15.78 7.23 26.81
CA THR A 100 -15.00 8.34 27.37
C THR A 100 -15.61 8.79 28.71
N ARG A 101 -14.81 9.45 29.55
CA ARG A 101 -15.26 10.13 30.75
C ARG A 101 -15.58 11.61 30.52
N VAL A 102 -15.24 12.14 29.35
CA VAL A 102 -15.63 13.50 28.97
C VAL A 102 -17.14 13.54 28.75
N PRO A 103 -17.87 14.47 29.38
CA PRO A 103 -19.30 14.62 29.15
C PRO A 103 -19.57 14.93 27.66
N LEU A 104 -20.50 14.19 27.06
CA LEU A 104 -20.88 14.37 25.66
C LEU A 104 -22.30 14.90 25.53
N ARG A 105 -22.51 15.73 24.49
CA ARG A 105 -23.82 16.15 24.01
C ARG A 105 -24.02 15.54 22.63
N VAL A 106 -25.20 14.97 22.40
CA VAL A 106 -25.61 14.48 21.10
C VAL A 106 -26.38 15.60 20.39
N GLU A 107 -25.93 15.91 19.17
CA GLU A 107 -26.55 16.91 18.29
C GLU A 107 -26.84 16.25 16.94
N GLY A 108 -28.12 15.95 16.68
CA GLY A 108 -28.53 15.21 15.51
C GLY A 108 -27.95 13.80 15.50
N ARG A 109 -27.05 13.53 14.56
CA ARG A 109 -26.37 12.22 14.39
C ARG A 109 -24.94 12.19 14.94
N ASP A 110 -24.46 13.32 15.44
CA ASP A 110 -23.08 13.52 15.88
C ASP A 110 -23.04 13.72 17.41
N ALA A 111 -21.86 13.57 18.01
CA ALA A 111 -21.66 13.88 19.41
C ALA A 111 -20.45 14.79 19.62
N HIS A 112 -20.57 15.70 20.58
CA HIS A 112 -19.59 16.73 20.89
C HIS A 112 -19.30 16.76 22.39
N GLY A 113 -18.09 17.20 22.73
CA GLY A 113 -17.69 17.38 24.13
C GLY A 113 -16.66 18.50 24.27
N GLU A 114 -16.73 19.20 25.41
CA GLU A 114 -15.76 20.22 25.78
C GLU A 114 -15.11 19.82 27.11
N PHE A 115 -13.83 20.01 27.21
CA PHE A 115 -13.06 19.68 28.42
C PHE A 115 -11.80 20.53 28.48
N THR A 116 -11.23 20.66 29.66
CA THR A 116 -9.97 21.35 29.88
C THR A 116 -9.00 20.39 30.55
N LEU A 117 -7.74 20.40 30.10
CA LEU A 117 -6.66 19.62 30.70
C LEU A 117 -5.59 20.56 31.21
N SER A 118 -5.13 20.34 32.42
CA SER A 118 -3.92 20.96 32.99
C SER A 118 -2.69 20.06 32.76
N ALA A 119 -1.50 20.63 32.89
CA ALA A 119 -0.26 19.85 32.70
C ALA A 119 -0.24 18.57 33.54
N GLY A 120 0.05 17.44 32.89
CA GLY A 120 0.01 16.09 33.49
C GLY A 120 -1.35 15.39 33.42
N GLU A 121 -2.43 16.10 33.13
CA GLU A 121 -3.75 15.48 32.98
C GLU A 121 -3.94 14.89 31.59
N SER A 122 -4.83 13.88 31.49
CA SER A 122 -5.19 13.24 30.24
C SER A 122 -6.67 12.93 30.13
N ALA A 123 -7.16 12.88 28.91
CA ALA A 123 -8.48 12.37 28.53
C ALA A 123 -8.32 11.27 27.48
N ALA A 124 -9.25 10.33 27.48
CA ALA A 124 -9.23 9.23 26.52
C ALA A 124 -10.59 9.05 25.84
N PHE A 125 -10.52 8.64 24.59
CA PHE A 125 -11.64 8.32 23.71
C PHE A 125 -11.35 6.98 23.04
N VAL A 126 -12.21 5.98 23.31
CA VAL A 126 -12.08 4.64 22.76
C VAL A 126 -13.28 4.40 21.85
N LEU A 127 -13.02 4.28 20.54
CA LEU A 127 -14.02 3.90 19.55
C LEU A 127 -13.91 2.40 19.30
N GLU A 128 -15.03 1.70 19.43
CA GLU A 128 -15.11 0.24 19.27
C GLU A 128 -16.48 -0.16 18.69
N ASP A 129 -16.64 -1.42 18.30
CA ASP A 129 -17.95 -1.98 17.99
C ASP A 129 -18.84 -1.93 19.22
N ALA A 130 -20.09 -1.49 19.05
CA ALA A 130 -21.06 -1.49 20.14
C ALA A 130 -21.46 -2.94 20.46
N ARG A 131 -21.09 -3.41 21.64
CA ARG A 131 -21.48 -4.70 22.21
C ARG A 131 -22.21 -4.45 23.53
N GLU A 132 -23.02 -5.41 23.95
CA GLU A 132 -23.72 -5.32 25.23
C GLU A 132 -22.71 -5.09 26.38
N ASP A 133 -22.97 -4.04 27.12
CA ASP A 133 -22.42 -3.61 28.40
C ASP A 133 -20.92 -3.88 28.65
N THR A 134 -20.10 -3.07 28.02
CA THR A 134 -18.66 -3.04 28.32
C THR A 134 -18.27 -1.80 29.09
N GLY A 135 -18.83 -1.49 30.22
CA GLY A 135 -18.44 -0.40 31.14
C GLY A 135 -17.53 0.73 30.59
N GLY A 136 -17.23 1.74 31.37
CA GLY A 136 -16.32 2.82 30.95
C GLY A 136 -14.84 2.39 30.97
N THR A 137 -14.06 2.79 29.99
CA THR A 137 -12.60 2.57 29.98
C THR A 137 -11.92 3.49 30.99
N SER A 138 -11.09 2.93 31.88
CA SER A 138 -10.34 3.71 32.90
C SER A 138 -9.08 4.34 32.28
N ALA A 139 -8.56 5.41 32.88
CA ALA A 139 -7.29 6.01 32.47
C ALA A 139 -6.11 5.03 32.60
N ALA A 140 -6.15 4.17 33.65
CA ALA A 140 -5.11 3.14 33.83
C ALA A 140 -5.14 2.09 32.72
N GLU A 141 -6.33 1.64 32.32
CA GLU A 141 -6.49 0.71 31.18
C GLU A 141 -5.95 1.31 29.87
N VAL A 142 -6.27 2.58 29.58
CA VAL A 142 -5.75 3.26 28.39
C VAL A 142 -4.23 3.39 28.42
N GLU A 143 -3.65 3.68 29.58
CA GLU A 143 -2.19 3.71 29.76
C GLU A 143 -1.57 2.33 29.50
N GLU A 144 -2.16 1.28 30.03
CA GLU A 144 -1.71 -0.10 29.80
C GLU A 144 -1.78 -0.48 28.31
N LEU A 145 -2.89 -0.16 27.63
CA LEU A 145 -3.05 -0.37 26.19
C LEU A 145 -1.99 0.40 25.37
N PHE A 146 -1.69 1.64 25.77
CA PHE A 146 -0.65 2.45 25.14
C PHE A 146 0.74 1.82 25.30
N LEU A 147 1.11 1.50 26.53
CA LEU A 147 2.42 0.90 26.84
C LEU A 147 2.58 -0.47 26.16
N GLY A 148 1.53 -1.29 26.19
CA GLY A 148 1.50 -2.60 25.50
C GLY A 148 1.69 -2.45 23.98
N THR A 149 1.02 -1.46 23.37
CA THR A 149 1.15 -1.15 21.94
C THR A 149 2.57 -0.69 21.58
N VAL A 150 3.15 0.19 22.39
CA VAL A 150 4.54 0.64 22.21
C VAL A 150 5.53 -0.53 22.35
N ALA A 151 5.35 -1.35 23.35
CA ALA A 151 6.21 -2.52 23.59
C ALA A 151 6.14 -3.52 22.42
N TYR A 152 4.93 -3.78 21.90
CA TYR A 152 4.74 -4.64 20.73
C TYR A 152 5.52 -4.13 19.53
N TRP A 153 5.31 -2.87 19.13
CA TRP A 153 5.96 -2.32 17.93
C TRP A 153 7.48 -2.33 18.04
N ARG A 154 8.01 -1.95 19.18
CA ARG A 154 9.45 -1.98 19.42
C ARG A 154 10.01 -3.41 19.45
N GLY A 155 9.32 -4.33 20.09
CA GLY A 155 9.66 -5.74 20.09
C GLY A 155 9.62 -6.37 18.68
N TRP A 156 8.59 -6.04 17.90
CA TRP A 156 8.51 -6.48 16.51
C TRP A 156 9.65 -5.92 15.67
N LEU A 157 9.90 -4.61 15.75
CA LEU A 157 10.93 -3.91 14.98
C LEU A 157 12.36 -4.36 15.33
N SER A 158 12.60 -4.79 16.58
CA SER A 158 13.92 -5.27 17.03
C SER A 158 14.42 -6.50 16.27
N ARG A 159 13.53 -7.20 15.57
CA ARG A 159 13.89 -8.35 14.70
C ARG A 159 14.53 -7.93 13.38
N SER A 160 14.50 -6.63 13.04
CA SER A 160 15.06 -6.12 11.78
C SER A 160 16.56 -6.33 11.70
N GLY A 161 17.02 -7.03 10.67
CA GLY A 161 18.45 -7.24 10.36
C GLY A 161 19.12 -6.05 9.69
N TYR A 162 18.45 -4.91 9.50
CA TYR A 162 19.03 -3.76 8.81
C TYR A 162 19.94 -2.94 9.72
N ALA A 163 21.23 -2.83 9.32
CA ALA A 163 22.26 -2.07 10.03
C ALA A 163 22.82 -0.88 9.22
N GLY A 164 22.17 -0.46 8.15
CA GLY A 164 22.63 0.61 7.27
C GLY A 164 22.34 2.02 7.82
N ARG A 165 22.92 3.03 7.17
CA ARG A 165 22.81 4.45 7.56
C ARG A 165 21.37 5.03 7.49
N TRP A 166 20.46 4.38 6.78
CA TRP A 166 19.08 4.82 6.60
C TRP A 166 18.10 4.14 7.56
N ARG A 167 18.58 3.71 8.73
CA ARG A 167 17.84 2.89 9.68
C ARG A 167 16.46 3.46 10.00
N GLU A 168 16.34 4.71 10.36
CA GLU A 168 15.06 5.34 10.71
C GLU A 168 14.05 5.28 9.57
N ARG A 169 14.47 5.56 8.33
CA ARG A 169 13.61 5.51 7.14
C ARG A 169 13.17 4.09 6.80
N VAL A 170 14.11 3.14 6.88
CA VAL A 170 13.82 1.73 6.63
C VAL A 170 12.88 1.18 7.70
N HIS A 171 13.11 1.52 8.98
CA HIS A 171 12.23 1.13 10.08
C HIS A 171 10.84 1.73 9.92
N ARG A 172 10.72 3.03 9.55
CA ARG A 172 9.40 3.65 9.28
C ARG A 172 8.68 2.96 8.13
N SER A 173 9.39 2.63 7.05
CA SER A 173 8.80 1.93 5.90
C SER A 173 8.30 0.54 6.27
N VAL A 174 9.09 -0.25 7.01
CA VAL A 174 8.69 -1.61 7.37
C VAL A 174 7.55 -1.63 8.39
N LEU A 175 7.49 -0.66 9.31
CA LEU A 175 6.34 -0.47 10.20
C LEU A 175 5.06 -0.15 9.41
N THR A 176 5.16 0.60 8.32
CA THR A 176 4.04 0.87 7.43
C THR A 176 3.60 -0.40 6.69
N LEU A 177 4.51 -1.20 6.15
CA LEU A 177 4.18 -2.48 5.52
C LEU A 177 3.49 -3.45 6.51
N LYS A 178 3.94 -3.47 7.77
CA LYS A 178 3.27 -4.28 8.80
C LYS A 178 1.85 -3.81 9.08
N LEU A 179 1.59 -2.48 9.07
CA LEU A 179 0.22 -1.94 9.20
C LEU A 179 -0.71 -2.40 8.07
N LEU A 180 -0.17 -2.62 6.86
CA LEU A 180 -0.93 -3.08 5.71
C LEU A 180 -1.21 -4.59 5.73
N THR A 181 -0.62 -5.32 6.66
CA THR A 181 -0.80 -6.76 6.80
C THR A 181 -2.01 -7.05 7.68
N HIS A 182 -3.02 -7.73 7.12
CA HIS A 182 -4.17 -8.23 7.87
C HIS A 182 -3.78 -9.53 8.57
N GLU A 183 -3.51 -9.46 9.85
CA GLU A 183 -2.96 -10.57 10.64
C GLU A 183 -3.80 -11.85 10.55
N PRO A 184 -5.17 -11.83 10.67
CA PRO A 184 -5.97 -13.06 10.65
C PRO A 184 -5.89 -13.83 9.33
N SER A 185 -5.84 -13.14 8.18
CA SER A 185 -5.79 -13.80 6.86
C SER A 185 -4.38 -13.94 6.29
N GLY A 186 -3.44 -13.10 6.74
CA GLY A 186 -2.11 -12.96 6.15
C GLY A 186 -2.06 -12.10 4.88
N ALA A 187 -3.19 -11.55 4.45
CA ALA A 187 -3.26 -10.67 3.29
C ALA A 187 -2.52 -9.35 3.53
N VAL A 188 -1.98 -8.76 2.45
CA VAL A 188 -1.33 -7.44 2.48
C VAL A 188 -2.04 -6.52 1.50
N ILE A 189 -2.71 -5.48 2.00
CA ILE A 189 -3.41 -4.50 1.16
C ILE A 189 -2.43 -3.46 0.60
N ALA A 190 -2.76 -2.87 -0.55
CA ALA A 190 -1.90 -1.87 -1.20
C ALA A 190 -1.82 -0.57 -0.39
N ALA A 191 -2.94 -0.07 0.12
CA ALA A 191 -2.99 1.06 1.06
C ALA A 191 -4.29 1.04 1.89
N PRO A 192 -4.32 1.69 3.08
CA PRO A 192 -5.51 1.70 3.94
C PRO A 192 -6.53 2.76 3.53
N THR A 193 -6.37 3.40 2.39
CA THR A 193 -7.09 4.61 2.00
C THR A 193 -7.94 4.43 0.74
N LEU A 194 -8.99 5.23 0.65
CA LEU A 194 -9.76 5.48 -0.56
C LEU A 194 -9.88 6.99 -0.77
N GLY A 195 -9.96 7.43 -2.01
CA GLY A 195 -10.24 8.84 -2.35
C GLY A 195 -9.12 9.83 -2.04
N LEU A 196 -7.91 9.40 -1.65
CA LEU A 196 -6.75 10.28 -1.63
C LEU A 196 -6.22 10.47 -3.06
N PRO A 197 -6.10 11.71 -3.55
CA PRO A 197 -5.69 11.94 -4.92
C PRO A 197 -4.18 11.76 -5.12
N GLU A 198 -3.78 11.22 -6.26
CA GLU A 198 -2.37 11.25 -6.70
C GLU A 198 -1.87 12.69 -6.87
N ARG A 199 -2.79 13.60 -7.23
CA ARG A 199 -2.57 15.04 -7.32
C ARG A 199 -3.79 15.76 -6.77
N VAL A 200 -3.60 16.73 -5.87
CA VAL A 200 -4.68 17.54 -5.33
C VAL A 200 -5.45 18.24 -6.47
N GLY A 201 -6.76 18.10 -6.46
CA GLY A 201 -7.68 18.58 -7.53
C GLY A 201 -7.76 17.62 -8.74
N GLY A 202 -7.08 16.46 -8.70
CA GLY A 202 -7.10 15.48 -9.78
C GLY A 202 -8.19 14.43 -9.62
N GLU A 203 -8.41 13.65 -10.69
CA GLU A 203 -9.47 12.63 -10.79
C GLU A 203 -9.01 11.23 -10.38
N ARG A 204 -7.72 11.03 -10.15
CA ARG A 204 -7.13 9.72 -9.84
C ARG A 204 -7.15 9.46 -8.34
N ASN A 205 -8.35 9.14 -7.85
CA ASN A 205 -8.67 8.90 -6.44
C ASN A 205 -9.16 7.46 -6.29
N TRP A 206 -8.23 6.51 -6.20
CA TRP A 206 -8.54 5.10 -6.25
C TRP A 206 -8.76 4.50 -4.86
N ASP A 207 -9.58 3.46 -4.79
CA ASP A 207 -9.71 2.63 -3.58
C ASP A 207 -8.57 1.59 -3.58
N TYR A 208 -7.62 1.74 -2.66
CA TYR A 208 -6.45 0.88 -2.52
C TYR A 208 -6.54 -0.14 -1.38
N ARG A 209 -7.71 -0.28 -0.73
CA ARG A 209 -7.91 -1.17 0.42
C ARG A 209 -8.02 -2.66 0.04
N TYR A 210 -7.53 -3.03 -1.12
CA TYR A 210 -7.52 -4.38 -1.67
C TYR A 210 -6.10 -4.94 -1.74
N VAL A 211 -6.02 -6.24 -1.97
CA VAL A 211 -4.76 -6.97 -2.12
C VAL A 211 -4.42 -7.05 -3.60
N TRP A 212 -3.48 -6.23 -4.08
CA TRP A 212 -2.84 -6.44 -5.37
C TRP A 212 -1.76 -7.51 -5.22
N ILE A 213 -1.77 -8.50 -6.11
CA ILE A 213 -0.75 -9.57 -6.11
C ILE A 213 0.65 -8.98 -6.24
N ARG A 214 0.83 -8.00 -7.11
CA ARG A 214 2.09 -7.28 -7.34
C ARG A 214 2.59 -6.56 -6.10
N ASP A 215 1.76 -5.72 -5.49
CA ASP A 215 2.13 -4.90 -4.33
C ASP A 215 2.48 -5.77 -3.12
N ALA A 216 1.71 -6.83 -2.93
CA ALA A 216 1.97 -7.82 -1.89
C ALA A 216 3.28 -8.59 -2.14
N ALA A 217 3.60 -8.92 -3.39
CA ALA A 217 4.86 -9.56 -3.75
C ALA A 217 6.08 -8.68 -3.43
N PHE A 218 6.03 -7.38 -3.74
CA PHE A 218 7.10 -6.44 -3.38
C PHE A 218 7.20 -6.24 -1.87
N SER A 219 6.07 -6.17 -1.17
CA SER A 219 6.03 -6.07 0.29
C SER A 219 6.68 -7.29 0.94
N LEU A 220 6.37 -8.49 0.43
CA LEU A 220 6.96 -9.75 0.87
C LEU A 220 8.48 -9.76 0.66
N TYR A 221 8.95 -9.33 -0.51
CA TYR A 221 10.38 -9.20 -0.80
C TYR A 221 11.08 -8.30 0.23
N ALA A 222 10.51 -7.14 0.54
CA ALA A 222 11.05 -6.20 1.50
C ALA A 222 11.10 -6.79 2.92
N LEU A 223 10.01 -7.43 3.37
CA LEU A 223 9.92 -8.08 4.68
C LEU A 223 10.94 -9.21 4.84
N LEU A 224 11.05 -10.09 3.85
CA LEU A 224 12.05 -11.20 3.85
C LEU A 224 13.48 -10.66 3.93
N ARG A 225 13.80 -9.63 3.16
CA ARG A 225 15.13 -9.00 3.13
C ARG A 225 15.51 -8.37 4.46
N LEU A 226 14.53 -7.95 5.24
CA LEU A 226 14.72 -7.33 6.56
C LEU A 226 14.65 -8.35 7.71
N GLY A 227 14.33 -9.63 7.44
CA GLY A 227 14.27 -10.71 8.42
C GLY A 227 12.87 -10.99 9.00
N PHE A 228 11.80 -10.40 8.44
CA PHE A 228 10.42 -10.62 8.87
C PHE A 228 9.80 -11.81 8.12
N THR A 229 10.12 -13.01 8.56
CA THR A 229 9.71 -14.26 7.89
C THR A 229 8.30 -14.72 8.26
N GLU A 230 7.77 -14.33 9.42
CA GLU A 230 6.42 -14.71 9.87
C GLU A 230 5.34 -14.09 8.98
N GLU A 231 5.50 -12.83 8.63
CA GLU A 231 4.61 -12.12 7.71
C GLU A 231 4.65 -12.73 6.30
N ALA A 232 5.83 -13.16 5.89
CA ALA A 232 6.01 -13.87 4.63
C ALA A 232 5.34 -15.24 4.62
N ASP A 233 5.45 -16.00 5.69
CA ASP A 233 4.75 -17.28 5.88
C ASP A 233 3.23 -17.09 5.81
N ALA A 234 2.71 -16.08 6.53
CA ALA A 234 1.28 -15.78 6.58
C ALA A 234 0.73 -15.40 5.19
N PHE A 235 1.42 -14.53 4.45
CA PHE A 235 1.02 -14.17 3.09
C PHE A 235 1.10 -15.35 2.13
N THR A 236 2.16 -16.16 2.21
CA THR A 236 2.28 -17.37 1.38
C THR A 236 1.13 -18.35 1.66
N GLY A 237 0.71 -18.48 2.92
CA GLY A 237 -0.48 -19.24 3.29
C GLY A 237 -1.78 -18.69 2.67
N TRP A 238 -1.96 -17.37 2.67
CA TRP A 238 -3.08 -16.71 2.01
C TRP A 238 -3.08 -16.97 0.51
N LEU A 239 -1.93 -16.80 -0.13
CA LEU A 239 -1.73 -17.03 -1.56
C LEU A 239 -2.02 -18.49 -1.96
N THR A 240 -1.54 -19.46 -1.15
CA THR A 240 -1.81 -20.89 -1.40
C THR A 240 -3.31 -21.19 -1.36
N ARG A 241 -4.05 -20.60 -0.41
CA ARG A 241 -5.52 -20.75 -0.37
C ARG A 241 -6.19 -20.14 -1.60
N LEU A 242 -5.72 -18.97 -2.04
CA LEU A 242 -6.22 -18.31 -3.25
C LEU A 242 -6.02 -19.17 -4.50
N LEU A 243 -4.79 -19.65 -4.71
CA LEU A 243 -4.44 -20.49 -5.87
C LEU A 243 -5.24 -21.80 -5.89
N ARG A 244 -5.36 -22.46 -4.74
CA ARG A 244 -6.16 -23.68 -4.62
C ARG A 244 -7.62 -23.44 -4.97
N LYS A 245 -8.21 -22.32 -4.54
CA LYS A 245 -9.57 -21.94 -4.89
C LYS A 245 -9.71 -21.74 -6.40
N ALA A 246 -8.79 -21.03 -7.04
CA ALA A 246 -8.78 -20.81 -8.48
C ALA A 246 -8.63 -22.11 -9.29
N CYS A 247 -7.78 -23.05 -8.84
CA CYS A 247 -7.57 -24.33 -9.50
C CYS A 247 -8.78 -25.29 -9.36
N VAL A 248 -9.45 -25.28 -8.19
CA VAL A 248 -10.59 -26.18 -7.90
C VAL A 248 -11.87 -25.72 -8.60
N SER A 249 -12.07 -24.42 -8.78
CA SER A 249 -13.28 -23.89 -9.45
C SER A 249 -13.39 -24.26 -10.94
N GLY A 250 -12.32 -24.81 -11.53
CA GLY A 250 -12.32 -25.18 -12.97
C GLY A 250 -12.45 -23.97 -13.92
N GLU A 251 -12.64 -22.82 -13.38
CA GLU A 251 -12.58 -21.54 -14.12
C GLU A 251 -11.12 -21.25 -14.45
N GLY A 252 -10.49 -22.08 -15.28
CA GLY A 252 -9.09 -21.94 -15.71
C GLY A 252 -8.75 -20.59 -16.36
N GLY A 253 -9.23 -19.52 -15.73
CA GLY A 253 -9.04 -18.15 -16.13
C GLY A 253 -7.79 -17.53 -15.52
N PRO A 254 -7.41 -16.35 -15.99
CA PRO A 254 -6.25 -15.63 -15.48
C PRO A 254 -6.45 -15.23 -14.02
N LEU A 255 -5.34 -15.16 -13.27
CA LEU A 255 -5.34 -14.49 -11.97
C LEU A 255 -5.87 -13.08 -12.13
N ARG A 256 -6.70 -12.66 -11.19
CA ARG A 256 -7.13 -11.25 -11.11
C ARG A 256 -5.98 -10.41 -10.54
N ALA A 257 -5.90 -9.17 -10.96
CA ALA A 257 -4.89 -8.24 -10.46
C ALA A 257 -5.04 -7.99 -8.95
N LEU A 258 -6.29 -7.96 -8.45
CA LEU A 258 -6.60 -7.63 -7.06
C LEU A 258 -7.74 -8.48 -6.48
N TYR A 259 -7.70 -8.62 -5.15
CA TYR A 259 -8.64 -9.42 -4.36
C TYR A 259 -9.00 -8.68 -3.05
N THR A 260 -10.07 -9.12 -2.39
CA THR A 260 -10.33 -8.74 -1.00
C THR A 260 -9.33 -9.43 -0.06
N ILE A 261 -9.28 -9.03 1.21
CA ILE A 261 -8.44 -9.69 2.22
C ILE A 261 -8.80 -11.16 2.45
N ASP A 262 -10.01 -11.55 2.08
CA ASP A 262 -10.50 -12.94 2.18
C ASP A 262 -10.24 -13.76 0.89
N GLY A 263 -9.60 -13.14 -0.12
CA GLY A 263 -9.31 -13.78 -1.41
C GLY A 263 -10.53 -13.87 -2.34
N GLU A 264 -11.54 -13.02 -2.12
CA GLU A 264 -12.72 -12.93 -2.98
C GLU A 264 -12.53 -11.89 -4.09
N ALA A 265 -13.38 -11.97 -5.11
CA ALA A 265 -13.42 -10.96 -6.16
C ALA A 265 -13.83 -9.58 -5.60
N VAL A 266 -13.21 -8.54 -6.08
CA VAL A 266 -13.53 -7.16 -5.70
C VAL A 266 -14.86 -6.74 -6.33
N ARG A 267 -15.66 -5.98 -5.58
CA ARG A 267 -16.95 -5.46 -6.05
C ARG A 267 -16.77 -4.41 -7.14
N GLU A 268 -17.87 -4.09 -7.83
CA GLU A 268 -17.92 -3.02 -8.81
C GLU A 268 -17.44 -1.69 -8.22
N GLU A 269 -16.75 -0.89 -9.05
CA GLU A 269 -16.37 0.46 -8.71
C GLU A 269 -17.63 1.35 -8.69
N VAL A 270 -17.87 2.00 -7.57
CA VAL A 270 -19.02 2.89 -7.37
C VAL A 270 -18.53 4.29 -7.03
N VAL A 271 -19.00 5.28 -7.76
CA VAL A 271 -18.73 6.70 -7.47
C VAL A 271 -19.60 7.16 -6.30
N LEU A 272 -19.00 7.91 -5.39
CA LEU A 272 -19.65 8.54 -4.24
C LEU A 272 -19.89 10.03 -4.54
N ASP A 273 -20.92 10.34 -5.31
CA ASP A 273 -21.19 11.71 -5.82
C ASP A 273 -21.46 12.74 -4.71
N HIS A 274 -21.85 12.29 -3.52
CA HIS A 274 -22.10 13.14 -2.35
C HIS A 274 -20.83 13.53 -1.58
N TRP A 275 -19.64 13.08 -2.04
CA TRP A 275 -18.36 13.45 -1.45
C TRP A 275 -17.58 14.38 -2.38
N GLU A 276 -17.20 15.54 -1.88
CA GLU A 276 -16.38 16.52 -2.61
C GLU A 276 -14.93 16.04 -2.87
N GLY A 277 -14.51 15.01 -2.13
CA GLY A 277 -13.13 14.52 -2.14
C GLY A 277 -12.16 15.44 -1.37
N TYR A 278 -10.95 14.94 -1.14
CA TYR A 278 -9.91 15.66 -0.42
C TYR A 278 -9.53 16.94 -1.16
N ARG A 279 -9.84 18.10 -0.56
CA ARG A 279 -9.62 19.45 -1.17
C ARG A 279 -10.20 19.56 -2.57
N GLY A 280 -11.42 19.10 -2.75
CA GLY A 280 -12.13 19.16 -4.03
C GLY A 280 -11.60 18.18 -5.08
N SER A 281 -10.92 17.10 -4.68
CA SER A 281 -10.39 16.08 -5.57
C SER A 281 -11.44 14.99 -5.77
N ALA A 282 -12.26 15.15 -6.79
CA ALA A 282 -13.36 14.24 -7.14
C ALA A 282 -13.04 13.47 -8.44
N PRO A 283 -13.73 12.34 -8.68
CA PRO A 283 -14.68 11.65 -7.80
C PRO A 283 -14.02 10.80 -6.72
N CYS A 284 -14.72 10.61 -5.58
CA CYS A 284 -14.40 9.55 -4.63
C CYS A 284 -15.02 8.24 -5.08
N ARG A 285 -14.33 7.11 -4.89
CA ARG A 285 -14.78 5.80 -5.37
C ARG A 285 -14.65 4.73 -4.28
N VAL A 286 -15.55 3.76 -4.30
CA VAL A 286 -15.45 2.49 -3.56
C VAL A 286 -15.43 1.36 -4.57
N GLY A 287 -14.58 0.37 -4.34
CA GLY A 287 -14.26 -0.61 -5.37
C GLY A 287 -13.16 -0.08 -6.30
N ASN A 288 -12.69 -0.93 -7.21
CA ASN A 288 -11.64 -0.55 -8.15
C ASN A 288 -11.82 -1.24 -9.49
N GLY A 289 -11.91 -0.47 -10.57
CA GLY A 289 -12.12 -0.96 -11.93
C GLY A 289 -10.97 -1.79 -12.51
N ALA A 290 -9.79 -1.80 -11.87
CA ALA A 290 -8.70 -2.70 -12.25
C ALA A 290 -9.04 -4.19 -12.01
N LYS A 291 -10.11 -4.51 -11.30
CA LYS A 291 -10.59 -5.88 -11.06
C LYS A 291 -10.86 -6.68 -12.35
N ASP A 292 -11.19 -6.00 -13.44
CA ASP A 292 -11.52 -6.61 -14.74
C ASP A 292 -10.35 -6.55 -15.74
N GLN A 293 -9.20 -6.01 -15.33
CA GLN A 293 -8.03 -5.91 -16.18
C GLN A 293 -7.26 -7.24 -16.26
N LEU A 294 -6.73 -7.52 -17.43
CA LEU A 294 -5.71 -8.54 -17.62
C LEU A 294 -4.34 -7.91 -17.38
N GLN A 295 -3.63 -8.40 -16.38
CA GLN A 295 -2.28 -7.95 -16.05
C GLN A 295 -1.35 -9.16 -16.03
N LEU A 296 -0.57 -9.36 -17.09
CA LEU A 296 0.31 -10.54 -17.24
C LEU A 296 1.57 -10.46 -16.37
N ASP A 297 1.93 -9.27 -15.90
CA ASP A 297 3.06 -9.05 -14.99
C ASP A 297 2.87 -9.76 -13.65
N ILE A 298 1.63 -9.86 -13.14
CA ILE A 298 1.34 -10.45 -11.83
C ILE A 298 1.81 -11.90 -11.69
N PHE A 299 1.85 -12.66 -12.78
CA PHE A 299 2.36 -14.04 -12.76
C PHE A 299 3.85 -14.09 -12.40
N GLY A 300 4.63 -13.17 -12.98
CA GLY A 300 6.06 -13.08 -12.69
C GLY A 300 6.34 -12.62 -11.27
N GLU A 301 5.61 -11.63 -10.79
CA GLU A 301 5.78 -11.10 -9.45
C GLU A 301 5.39 -12.11 -8.37
N LEU A 302 4.28 -12.82 -8.59
CA LEU A 302 3.85 -13.91 -7.73
C LEU A 302 4.91 -15.02 -7.68
N ILE A 303 5.33 -15.54 -8.85
CA ILE A 303 6.28 -16.65 -8.92
C ILE A 303 7.67 -16.24 -8.42
N ASP A 304 8.11 -15.00 -8.64
CA ASP A 304 9.37 -14.50 -8.07
C ASP A 304 9.28 -14.40 -6.54
N SER A 305 8.17 -13.97 -5.97
CA SER A 305 7.98 -13.96 -4.52
C SER A 305 7.97 -15.37 -3.91
N VAL A 306 7.32 -16.32 -4.57
CA VAL A 306 7.38 -17.75 -4.16
C VAL A 306 8.80 -18.32 -4.29
N TYR A 307 9.53 -17.98 -5.35
CA TYR A 307 10.94 -18.36 -5.49
C TYR A 307 11.79 -17.80 -4.35
N LEU A 308 11.60 -16.56 -3.95
CA LEU A 308 12.31 -15.96 -2.82
C LEU A 308 11.94 -16.60 -1.49
N PHE A 309 10.66 -16.89 -1.28
CA PHE A 309 10.20 -17.63 -0.12
C PHE A 309 10.79 -19.04 -0.06
N ASN A 310 10.85 -19.72 -1.21
CA ASN A 310 11.52 -21.04 -1.29
C ASN A 310 13.03 -20.97 -0.98
N LYS A 311 13.67 -19.84 -1.27
CA LYS A 311 15.10 -19.64 -1.04
C LYS A 311 15.43 -19.18 0.38
N TYR A 312 14.63 -18.36 1.01
CA TYR A 312 14.92 -17.72 2.29
C TYR A 312 13.98 -18.13 3.43
N GLY A 313 12.86 -18.77 3.13
CA GLY A 313 11.88 -19.28 4.07
C GLY A 313 11.89 -20.80 4.19
N LYS A 314 10.76 -21.37 4.56
CA LYS A 314 10.59 -22.83 4.79
C LYS A 314 10.50 -23.66 3.50
N GLY A 315 10.39 -23.00 2.33
CA GLY A 315 10.13 -23.66 1.06
C GLY A 315 8.63 -23.92 0.81
N ILE A 316 8.32 -24.41 -0.40
CA ILE A 316 6.95 -24.73 -0.83
C ILE A 316 6.66 -26.22 -0.74
N SER A 317 5.41 -26.60 -0.52
CA SER A 317 4.95 -27.98 -0.58
C SER A 317 4.87 -28.48 -2.03
N TYR A 318 4.75 -29.80 -2.20
CA TYR A 318 4.54 -30.39 -3.51
C TYR A 318 3.18 -29.98 -4.12
N GLU A 319 2.15 -29.87 -3.31
CA GLU A 319 0.83 -29.36 -3.74
C GLU A 319 0.93 -27.93 -4.29
N ALA A 320 1.60 -27.03 -3.56
CA ALA A 320 1.82 -25.65 -4.02
C ALA A 320 2.64 -25.62 -5.34
N TRP A 321 3.57 -26.55 -5.52
CA TRP A 321 4.29 -26.71 -6.78
C TRP A 321 3.35 -27.08 -7.93
N THR A 322 2.44 -28.04 -7.70
CA THR A 322 1.46 -28.46 -8.70
C THR A 322 0.52 -27.30 -9.09
N ASP A 323 0.03 -26.53 -8.10
CA ASP A 323 -0.78 -25.35 -8.35
C ASP A 323 -0.03 -24.31 -9.21
N LEU A 324 1.25 -24.10 -8.91
CA LEU A 324 2.11 -23.19 -9.71
C LEU A 324 2.36 -23.70 -11.13
N CYS A 325 2.47 -25.01 -11.34
CA CYS A 325 2.58 -25.58 -12.68
C CYS A 325 1.31 -25.33 -13.51
N THR A 326 0.13 -25.51 -12.93
CA THR A 326 -1.15 -25.20 -13.58
C THR A 326 -1.22 -23.70 -13.97
N LEU A 327 -0.81 -22.82 -13.08
CA LEU A 327 -0.74 -21.39 -13.34
C LEU A 327 0.24 -21.06 -14.46
N LEU A 328 1.40 -21.70 -14.44
CA LEU A 328 2.43 -21.52 -15.49
C LEU A 328 1.95 -22.02 -16.85
N ASP A 329 1.26 -23.16 -16.91
CA ASP A 329 0.73 -23.70 -18.15
C ASP A 329 -0.24 -22.73 -18.81
N TRP A 330 -1.15 -22.13 -18.03
CA TRP A 330 -2.01 -21.06 -18.54
C TRP A 330 -1.17 -19.89 -19.10
N LEU A 331 -0.16 -19.42 -18.36
CA LEU A 331 0.69 -18.32 -18.81
C LEU A 331 1.42 -18.66 -20.10
N LEU A 332 1.93 -19.88 -20.26
CA LEU A 332 2.65 -20.32 -21.48
C LEU A 332 1.78 -20.30 -22.72
N ASP A 333 0.46 -20.42 -22.58
CA ASP A 333 -0.49 -20.33 -23.69
C ASP A 333 -0.97 -18.90 -23.97
N HIS A 334 -0.75 -17.95 -23.04
CA HIS A 334 -1.36 -16.62 -23.09
C HIS A 334 -0.35 -15.46 -22.96
N TRP A 335 0.92 -15.73 -22.79
CA TRP A 335 1.95 -14.72 -22.47
C TRP A 335 2.12 -13.62 -23.52
N ASP A 336 1.76 -13.87 -24.78
CA ASP A 336 1.93 -12.90 -25.88
C ASP A 336 0.70 -12.01 -26.15
N GLN A 337 -0.32 -12.10 -25.31
CA GLN A 337 -1.49 -11.25 -25.42
C GLN A 337 -1.21 -9.81 -24.98
N PRO A 338 -1.88 -8.81 -25.57
CA PRO A 338 -1.93 -7.47 -25.02
C PRO A 338 -2.61 -7.45 -23.63
N ASP A 339 -2.13 -6.61 -22.74
CA ASP A 339 -2.62 -6.48 -21.37
C ASP A 339 -2.64 -5.00 -20.91
N GLU A 340 -3.13 -4.72 -19.70
CA GLU A 340 -3.13 -3.39 -19.11
C GLU A 340 -1.86 -3.07 -18.31
N SER A 341 -1.04 -4.08 -17.97
CA SER A 341 0.24 -3.99 -17.28
C SER A 341 0.20 -3.29 -15.90
N ILE A 342 1.38 -3.01 -15.35
CA ILE A 342 1.59 -2.40 -14.02
C ILE A 342 0.91 -1.04 -13.86
N TRP A 343 0.78 -0.25 -14.93
CA TRP A 343 0.24 1.11 -14.84
C TRP A 343 -1.28 1.18 -14.91
N GLU A 344 -1.95 0.04 -15.08
CA GLU A 344 -3.41 -0.09 -15.06
C GLU A 344 -4.09 0.93 -15.97
N THR A 345 -3.55 1.06 -17.19
CA THR A 345 -4.01 2.09 -18.12
C THR A 345 -5.46 1.84 -18.53
N ARG A 346 -6.31 2.85 -18.41
CA ARG A 346 -7.72 2.78 -18.85
C ARG A 346 -7.87 3.04 -20.37
N ALA A 347 -6.76 3.09 -21.10
CA ALA A 347 -6.73 3.30 -22.56
C ALA A 347 -6.79 2.00 -23.38
N GLY A 348 -7.06 0.86 -22.72
CA GLY A 348 -7.09 -0.46 -23.33
C GLY A 348 -5.74 -1.19 -23.27
N ARG A 349 -5.78 -2.44 -23.75
CA ARG A 349 -4.66 -3.39 -23.70
C ARG A 349 -3.59 -3.04 -24.73
N GLN A 350 -2.34 -3.22 -24.34
CA GLN A 350 -1.17 -2.97 -25.17
C GLN A 350 -0.12 -4.07 -24.96
N ARG A 351 0.83 -4.20 -25.87
CA ARG A 351 1.99 -5.11 -25.72
C ARG A 351 3.06 -4.43 -24.87
N HIS A 352 2.97 -4.57 -23.55
CA HIS A 352 3.88 -3.93 -22.61
C HIS A 352 5.19 -4.71 -22.44
N THR A 353 6.31 -4.01 -22.53
CA THR A 353 7.66 -4.59 -22.29
C THR A 353 7.80 -5.11 -20.87
N TYR A 354 7.21 -4.42 -19.88
CA TYR A 354 7.24 -4.87 -18.49
C TYR A 354 6.49 -6.18 -18.27
N SER A 355 5.30 -6.32 -18.83
CA SER A 355 4.54 -7.57 -18.75
C SER A 355 5.29 -8.75 -19.36
N ARG A 356 5.94 -8.54 -20.53
CA ARG A 356 6.82 -9.56 -21.13
C ARG A 356 7.99 -9.94 -20.24
N LEU A 357 8.63 -8.92 -19.64
CA LEU A 357 9.72 -9.15 -18.69
C LEU A 357 9.26 -10.04 -17.52
N MET A 358 8.09 -9.75 -16.95
CA MET A 358 7.59 -10.51 -15.81
C MET A 358 7.10 -11.91 -16.21
N CYS A 359 6.52 -12.09 -17.40
CA CYS A 359 6.27 -13.42 -17.95
C CYS A 359 7.58 -14.24 -18.09
N TRP A 360 8.64 -13.63 -18.60
CA TRP A 360 9.96 -14.24 -18.63
C TRP A 360 10.47 -14.63 -17.23
N VAL A 361 10.30 -13.74 -16.25
CA VAL A 361 10.67 -13.99 -14.85
C VAL A 361 9.91 -15.20 -14.31
N ALA A 362 8.61 -15.31 -14.54
CA ALA A 362 7.81 -16.45 -14.10
C ALA A 362 8.43 -17.77 -14.55
N VAL A 363 8.67 -17.91 -15.84
CA VAL A 363 9.21 -19.14 -16.45
C VAL A 363 10.64 -19.41 -15.94
N GLU A 364 11.50 -18.40 -15.89
CA GLU A 364 12.87 -18.52 -15.42
C GLU A 364 12.93 -18.99 -13.95
N ARG A 365 12.06 -18.49 -13.07
CA ARG A 365 11.99 -18.92 -11.66
C ARG A 365 11.48 -20.35 -11.53
N MET A 366 10.45 -20.73 -12.31
CA MET A 366 9.94 -22.11 -12.31
C MET A 366 11.01 -23.10 -12.76
N VAL A 367 11.73 -22.81 -13.83
CA VAL A 367 12.88 -23.62 -14.28
C VAL A 367 13.94 -23.76 -13.19
N ARG A 368 14.27 -22.67 -12.48
CA ARG A 368 15.24 -22.70 -11.36
C ARG A 368 14.77 -23.56 -10.20
N VAL A 369 13.52 -23.39 -9.75
CA VAL A 369 12.98 -24.17 -8.64
C VAL A 369 12.92 -25.66 -8.99
N ALA A 370 12.44 -26.00 -10.19
CA ALA A 370 12.40 -27.38 -10.68
C ALA A 370 13.79 -28.03 -10.65
N ARG A 371 14.80 -27.37 -11.20
CA ARG A 371 16.18 -27.87 -11.21
C ARG A 371 16.82 -27.96 -9.83
N GLN A 372 16.60 -26.98 -8.97
CA GLN A 372 17.20 -26.94 -7.64
C GLN A 372 16.63 -28.01 -6.70
N ARG A 373 15.36 -28.37 -6.87
CA ARG A 373 14.65 -29.29 -5.98
C ARG A 373 14.34 -30.67 -6.63
N GLY A 374 14.68 -30.86 -7.90
CA GLY A 374 14.34 -32.10 -8.62
C GLY A 374 12.83 -32.28 -8.83
N LEU A 375 12.07 -31.17 -8.97
CA LEU A 375 10.62 -31.20 -9.13
C LEU A 375 10.23 -31.45 -10.60
N PRO A 376 9.13 -32.20 -10.83
CA PRO A 376 8.68 -32.52 -12.19
C PRO A 376 8.14 -31.29 -12.91
N GLY A 377 8.34 -31.22 -14.24
CA GLY A 377 7.80 -30.18 -15.12
C GLY A 377 8.31 -30.34 -16.53
N ASP A 378 7.61 -29.73 -17.49
CA ASP A 378 8.02 -29.71 -18.90
C ASP A 378 9.13 -28.66 -19.13
N LEU A 379 10.33 -28.97 -18.65
CA LEU A 379 11.49 -28.08 -18.77
C LEU A 379 11.82 -27.75 -20.23
N GLY A 380 11.52 -28.64 -21.18
CA GLY A 380 11.76 -28.43 -22.61
C GLY A 380 10.92 -27.27 -23.11
N ARG A 381 9.60 -27.36 -22.93
CA ARG A 381 8.65 -26.31 -23.30
C ARG A 381 8.96 -24.98 -22.58
N TRP A 382 9.19 -25.06 -21.25
CA TRP A 382 9.45 -23.86 -20.43
C TRP A 382 10.69 -23.11 -20.92
N MET A 383 11.80 -23.79 -21.16
CA MET A 383 13.03 -23.16 -21.63
C MET A 383 12.87 -22.59 -23.05
N ALA A 384 12.20 -23.28 -23.95
CA ALA A 384 11.96 -22.80 -25.32
C ALA A 384 11.13 -21.51 -25.31
N THR A 385 10.04 -21.50 -24.54
CA THR A 385 9.16 -20.30 -24.41
C THR A 385 9.90 -19.15 -23.74
N ARG A 386 10.65 -19.40 -22.66
CA ARG A 386 11.50 -18.41 -21.98
C ARG A 386 12.46 -17.72 -22.97
N ASP A 387 13.13 -18.50 -23.78
CA ASP A 387 14.12 -18.00 -24.73
C ASP A 387 13.46 -17.21 -25.89
N THR A 388 12.22 -17.55 -26.25
CA THR A 388 11.39 -16.75 -27.17
C THR A 388 11.01 -15.41 -26.57
N MET A 389 10.52 -15.39 -25.32
CA MET A 389 10.22 -14.14 -24.58
C MET A 389 11.46 -13.24 -24.48
N TYR A 390 12.63 -13.84 -24.19
CA TYR A 390 13.90 -13.09 -24.10
C TYR A 390 14.23 -12.40 -25.41
N ARG A 391 14.16 -13.12 -26.54
CA ARG A 391 14.42 -12.56 -27.87
C ARG A 391 13.44 -11.43 -28.19
N GLN A 392 12.15 -11.64 -27.96
CA GLN A 392 11.13 -10.63 -28.21
C GLN A 392 11.40 -9.32 -27.44
N ILE A 393 11.72 -9.41 -26.15
CA ILE A 393 12.03 -8.23 -25.33
C ILE A 393 13.25 -7.48 -25.87
N ILE A 394 14.29 -8.20 -26.31
CA ILE A 394 15.51 -7.59 -26.85
C ILE A 394 15.26 -6.94 -28.21
N GLU A 395 14.52 -7.60 -29.09
CA GLU A 395 14.35 -7.19 -30.48
C GLU A 395 13.25 -6.11 -30.62
N GLU A 396 12.11 -6.31 -29.94
CA GLU A 396 10.94 -5.41 -30.05
C GLU A 396 10.89 -4.33 -28.95
N GLY A 397 11.47 -4.59 -27.79
CA GLY A 397 11.44 -3.64 -26.65
C GLY A 397 12.57 -2.63 -26.65
N TRP A 398 13.64 -2.85 -27.44
CA TRP A 398 14.77 -1.94 -27.53
C TRP A 398 14.59 -0.91 -28.64
N ASP A 399 14.71 0.36 -28.32
CA ASP A 399 14.72 1.45 -29.27
C ASP A 399 16.16 1.92 -29.52
N GLU A 400 16.64 1.79 -30.76
CA GLU A 400 18.02 2.13 -31.14
C GLU A 400 18.25 3.65 -31.14
N GLU A 401 17.26 4.46 -31.57
CA GLU A 401 17.35 5.91 -31.58
C GLU A 401 17.38 6.50 -30.19
N ALA A 402 16.45 6.07 -29.33
CA ALA A 402 16.42 6.47 -27.94
C ALA A 402 17.52 5.82 -27.10
N GLY A 403 18.13 4.73 -27.60
CA GLY A 403 19.17 3.97 -26.91
C GLY A 403 18.70 3.38 -25.57
N THR A 404 17.42 2.97 -25.47
CA THR A 404 16.80 2.46 -24.26
C THR A 404 15.68 1.46 -24.55
N PHE A 405 15.25 0.71 -23.53
CA PHE A 405 14.00 -0.04 -23.60
C PHE A 405 12.80 0.89 -23.45
N THR A 406 11.76 0.62 -24.22
CA THR A 406 10.50 1.38 -24.24
C THR A 406 9.41 0.68 -23.45
N GLN A 407 8.39 1.42 -23.04
CA GLN A 407 7.23 0.93 -22.31
C GLN A 407 6.46 -0.15 -23.09
N ARG A 408 6.38 0.01 -24.41
CA ARG A 408 5.66 -0.90 -25.31
C ARG A 408 6.61 -1.58 -26.27
N LEU A 409 6.30 -2.81 -26.63
CA LEU A 409 6.96 -3.52 -27.70
C LEU A 409 6.58 -2.90 -29.05
N ARG A 410 7.52 -2.80 -29.95
CA ARG A 410 7.23 -2.38 -31.33
C ARG A 410 6.35 -3.43 -32.03
N PRO A 411 5.49 -3.03 -32.98
CA PRO A 411 4.82 -3.98 -33.83
C PRO A 411 5.87 -4.85 -34.55
N GLY A 412 5.70 -6.18 -34.51
CA GLY A 412 6.52 -7.06 -35.33
C GLY A 412 6.20 -6.85 -36.82
N ASP A 413 7.12 -7.28 -37.73
CA ASP A 413 7.01 -7.11 -39.17
C ASP A 413 5.73 -7.70 -39.82
N CYS A 414 4.92 -8.45 -39.05
CA CYS A 414 3.70 -9.12 -39.51
C CYS A 414 2.40 -8.47 -38.99
N ALA A 415 2.46 -7.42 -38.21
CA ALA A 415 1.26 -6.71 -37.75
C ALA A 415 0.88 -5.65 -38.76
N GLU A 416 -0.27 -5.79 -39.42
CA GLU A 416 -0.93 -4.67 -40.11
C GLU A 416 -0.96 -3.52 -39.09
N ALA A 417 -0.40 -2.40 -39.49
CA ALA A 417 -0.29 -1.21 -38.64
C ALA A 417 -1.71 -0.67 -38.35
N GLU A 418 -2.39 -1.25 -37.37
CA GLU A 418 -3.42 -0.51 -36.67
C GLU A 418 -2.73 0.69 -36.07
N GLU A 419 -3.12 1.87 -36.53
CA GLU A 419 -2.59 3.19 -36.28
C GLU A 419 -1.81 3.25 -34.95
N ALA A 420 -0.50 3.03 -35.03
CA ALA A 420 0.41 3.39 -33.97
C ALA A 420 0.18 4.87 -33.76
N VAL A 421 -0.57 5.23 -32.73
CA VAL A 421 -0.62 6.61 -32.25
C VAL A 421 0.83 7.02 -32.10
N GLY A 422 1.34 7.73 -33.11
CA GLY A 422 2.71 8.17 -33.23
C GLY A 422 3.08 8.90 -31.93
N GLY A 423 3.86 8.27 -31.10
CA GLY A 423 4.35 8.81 -29.86
C GLY A 423 5.82 8.47 -29.74
N ASP A 424 6.60 9.47 -29.37
CA ASP A 424 7.98 9.35 -28.95
C ASP A 424 8.19 8.09 -28.10
N ALA A 425 9.36 7.46 -28.19
CA ALA A 425 9.75 6.30 -27.40
C ALA A 425 9.51 6.56 -25.90
N VAL A 426 8.40 6.02 -25.36
CA VAL A 426 8.04 6.24 -23.94
C VAL A 426 8.92 5.35 -23.08
N VAL A 427 9.69 5.97 -22.19
CA VAL A 427 10.54 5.27 -21.22
C VAL A 427 9.74 4.91 -19.99
N ASP A 428 9.90 3.69 -19.49
CA ASP A 428 9.20 3.18 -18.31
C ASP A 428 10.16 2.88 -17.15
N ALA A 429 9.88 3.47 -16.00
CA ALA A 429 10.65 3.24 -14.78
C ALA A 429 10.55 1.79 -14.28
N ALA A 430 9.47 1.07 -14.58
CA ALA A 430 9.32 -0.33 -14.18
C ALA A 430 10.41 -1.22 -14.81
N LEU A 431 10.94 -0.85 -15.99
CA LEU A 431 12.02 -1.59 -16.64
C LEU A 431 13.37 -1.50 -15.90
N LEU A 432 13.47 -0.61 -14.89
CA LEU A 432 14.60 -0.58 -13.96
C LEU A 432 14.72 -1.86 -13.14
N LEU A 433 13.71 -2.72 -13.12
CA LEU A 433 13.74 -4.04 -12.49
C LEU A 433 14.57 -5.07 -13.29
N MET A 434 14.84 -4.87 -14.58
CA MET A 434 15.58 -5.84 -15.41
C MET A 434 16.86 -6.39 -14.76
N PRO A 435 17.76 -5.59 -14.17
CA PRO A 435 18.94 -6.13 -13.48
C PRO A 435 18.60 -6.81 -12.15
N MET A 436 17.58 -6.35 -11.45
CA MET A 436 17.18 -6.93 -10.17
C MET A 436 16.64 -8.35 -10.33
N VAL A 437 15.83 -8.57 -11.37
CA VAL A 437 15.31 -9.90 -11.72
C VAL A 437 16.32 -10.75 -12.51
N LYS A 438 17.52 -10.20 -12.79
CA LYS A 438 18.62 -10.86 -13.50
C LYS A 438 18.31 -11.15 -14.98
N PHE A 439 17.48 -10.33 -15.60
CA PHE A 439 17.25 -10.37 -17.04
C PHE A 439 18.48 -9.86 -17.80
N LEU A 440 19.03 -8.73 -17.36
CA LEU A 440 20.27 -8.16 -17.88
C LEU A 440 21.31 -7.99 -16.77
N SER A 441 22.58 -8.16 -17.10
CA SER A 441 23.67 -7.85 -16.17
C SER A 441 23.85 -6.33 -16.03
N PRO A 442 23.97 -5.78 -14.83
CA PRO A 442 24.23 -4.36 -14.62
C PRO A 442 25.62 -3.92 -15.15
N THR A 443 26.52 -4.88 -15.42
CA THR A 443 27.89 -4.62 -15.90
C THR A 443 28.03 -4.63 -17.42
N ILE A 444 26.98 -4.98 -18.17
CA ILE A 444 27.00 -4.89 -19.63
C ILE A 444 27.08 -3.41 -20.01
N ARG A 445 28.15 -3.01 -20.72
CA ARG A 445 28.38 -1.60 -21.14
C ARG A 445 27.17 -0.97 -21.83
N ALA A 446 26.43 -1.74 -22.60
CA ALA A 446 25.18 -1.35 -23.22
C ALA A 446 24.10 -1.05 -22.15
N SER A 447 24.02 -1.82 -21.06
CA SER A 447 23.02 -1.62 -20.00
C SER A 447 23.35 -0.43 -19.10
N SER A 448 24.61 -0.12 -18.82
CA SER A 448 24.98 0.99 -17.94
C SER A 448 24.77 2.38 -18.56
N ALA A 449 25.03 2.53 -19.86
CA ALA A 449 24.71 3.75 -20.59
C ALA A 449 23.20 3.89 -20.84
N ARG A 450 22.51 2.76 -21.07
CA ARG A 450 21.05 2.62 -21.21
C ARG A 450 20.35 2.97 -19.91
N TRP A 451 20.84 2.48 -18.75
CA TRP A 451 20.33 2.79 -17.42
C TRP A 451 20.36 4.26 -17.07
N LYS A 452 21.50 4.91 -17.28
CA LYS A 452 21.66 6.34 -16.97
C LYS A 452 20.70 7.21 -17.75
N ARG A 453 20.41 6.87 -19.00
CA ARG A 453 19.45 7.60 -19.86
C ARG A 453 18.01 7.31 -19.43
N SER A 454 17.63 6.06 -19.19
CA SER A 454 16.30 5.70 -18.71
C SER A 454 15.96 6.35 -17.37
N ALA A 455 16.87 6.31 -16.38
CA ALA A 455 16.68 6.96 -15.10
C ALA A 455 16.56 8.50 -15.20
N ALA A 456 17.38 9.13 -16.07
CA ALA A 456 17.35 10.58 -16.29
C ALA A 456 16.08 11.04 -17.04
N THR A 457 15.53 10.21 -17.91
CA THR A 457 14.32 10.51 -18.70
C THR A 457 13.06 10.23 -17.89
N SER A 458 13.00 9.15 -17.12
CA SER A 458 11.87 8.87 -16.19
C SER A 458 11.66 9.96 -15.15
N SER A 459 12.74 10.57 -14.63
CA SER A 459 12.62 11.70 -13.72
C SER A 459 12.04 12.95 -14.37
N ARG A 460 12.17 13.09 -15.70
CA ARG A 460 11.58 14.20 -16.46
C ARG A 460 10.16 13.93 -16.92
N THR A 461 9.81 12.68 -17.27
CA THR A 461 8.47 12.32 -17.73
C THR A 461 7.48 12.13 -16.59
N ALA A 462 7.90 11.68 -15.40
CA ALA A 462 7.04 11.72 -14.21
C ALA A 462 6.57 13.14 -13.87
N SER A 463 7.31 14.18 -14.31
CA SER A 463 6.90 15.59 -14.23
C SER A 463 6.14 16.11 -15.45
N SER A 464 6.16 15.41 -16.61
CA SER A 464 5.61 15.92 -17.87
C SER A 464 4.39 15.17 -18.41
N SER A 465 4.15 13.91 -18.06
CA SER A 465 2.95 13.17 -18.48
C SER A 465 1.66 13.64 -17.81
N ALA A 466 1.75 14.62 -16.88
CA ALA A 466 0.60 15.33 -16.32
C ALA A 466 0.13 16.52 -17.19
N THR A 467 0.74 16.77 -18.36
CA THR A 467 0.43 17.98 -19.12
C THR A 467 0.32 17.71 -20.62
N THR A 468 -0.75 17.09 -21.08
CA THR A 468 -1.24 17.34 -22.43
C THR A 468 -2.75 17.09 -22.52
N ARG A 469 -3.51 18.08 -22.12
CA ARG A 469 -4.67 18.65 -22.83
C ARG A 469 -5.17 19.88 -22.09
N GLY A 470 -4.97 21.04 -22.71
CA GLY A 470 -5.83 22.21 -22.54
C GLY A 470 -5.40 23.21 -21.49
N SER A 471 -4.88 24.34 -21.98
CA SER A 471 -4.99 25.71 -21.50
C SER A 471 -4.02 26.25 -20.44
N ARG A 472 -3.30 27.24 -20.94
CA ARG A 472 -2.78 28.47 -20.31
C ARG A 472 -1.80 28.37 -19.15
N ARG A 473 -0.59 28.81 -19.49
CA ARG A 473 0.54 29.13 -18.60
C ARG A 473 0.11 30.07 -17.48
N THR A 474 0.29 29.62 -16.23
CA THR A 474 0.67 30.51 -15.14
C THR A 474 1.96 29.96 -14.54
N ALA A 475 3.00 30.75 -14.74
CA ALA A 475 4.34 30.45 -14.24
C ALA A 475 4.35 30.58 -12.71
N TRP A 476 4.57 29.47 -12.01
CA TRP A 476 4.86 29.47 -10.59
C TRP A 476 6.35 29.78 -10.38
N ARG A 477 6.69 31.00 -9.93
CA ARG A 477 8.03 31.36 -9.46
C ARG A 477 8.18 30.85 -8.03
N ALA A 478 9.13 29.94 -7.83
CA ALA A 478 9.58 29.55 -6.51
C ALA A 478 10.28 30.73 -5.80
N PRO A 479 10.06 30.97 -4.49
CA PRO A 479 10.80 31.99 -3.75
C PRO A 479 12.27 31.63 -3.66
N ARG A 480 13.14 32.53 -4.05
CA ARG A 480 14.60 32.42 -3.87
C ARG A 480 14.93 32.44 -2.38
N ALA A 481 15.53 31.37 -1.87
CA ALA A 481 16.16 31.36 -0.55
C ALA A 481 17.32 32.38 -0.55
N ARG A 482 17.22 33.39 0.29
CA ARG A 482 18.32 34.30 0.58
C ARG A 482 19.37 33.57 1.44
N SER A 483 20.56 33.38 0.93
CA SER A 483 21.72 32.97 1.68
C SER A 483 22.08 34.06 2.68
N ARG A 484 21.97 33.81 3.97
CA ARG A 484 22.64 34.56 5.00
C ARG A 484 23.95 33.84 5.39
N SER A 485 25.05 34.44 5.07
CA SER A 485 26.37 34.09 5.59
C SER A 485 26.36 34.25 7.11
N ALA A 486 26.58 33.18 7.85
CA ALA A 486 26.89 33.24 9.27
C ALA A 486 28.39 33.19 9.47
N ARG A 487 28.90 34.24 10.08
CA ARG A 487 30.29 34.39 10.55
C ARG A 487 30.57 33.38 11.67
N SER A 488 31.76 32.85 11.61
CA SER A 488 32.42 32.07 12.65
C SER A 488 32.49 32.82 13.98
N GLY A 489 32.04 32.18 15.06
CA GLY A 489 32.29 32.55 16.43
C GLY A 489 32.59 31.30 17.23
N GLY A 490 33.88 31.12 17.59
CA GLY A 490 34.32 29.97 18.36
C GLY A 490 33.85 30.05 19.82
N TRP A 491 33.54 28.88 20.37
CA TRP A 491 33.55 28.67 21.82
C TRP A 491 34.42 27.44 22.15
N ARG A 492 35.52 27.73 22.90
CA ARG A 492 36.28 26.72 23.65
C ARG A 492 35.61 26.57 25.03
N ARG A 493 35.34 25.43 25.46
CA ARG A 493 35.50 24.58 26.66
C ARG A 493 34.37 23.60 26.77
#